data_f02ff2269268f391ed1bf322d378fe02
#
_entry.id   f02ff2269268f391ed1bf322d378fe02
#
_cell.length_a   1.000
_cell.length_b   1.000
_cell.length_c   1.000
_cell.angle_alpha   90.00
_cell.angle_beta   90.00
_cell.angle_gamma   90.00
#
_symmetry.space_group_name_H-M   'P 1'
#
loop_
_entity.id
_entity.type
_entity.pdbx_description
1 polymer ?
#
loop_
_entity_poly.entity_id
_entity_poly.type
_entity_poly.pdbx_seq_one_letter_code
_entity_poly.pdbx_strand_id
1 'polypeptide(L)'
;MKRTIGNYKTTKDFILNKISQITIFSAYTGIDVSTIETCISKGKLISSPFREDKHPSFGFKYDNKGKLKGRDFAGYWWGDCIDAAATVISEMIGRPLDVSNKEDFMYVLKHIVYKFRNIFYGEETDVNFNKAIDACITNIRSNKQIIKIVTRSWNQDDSKYWNKYGISLNFLNTHFVYPIEEFYINEKINPIPKYIYSKRPKDVAYAYYLGQDSKGISNFKIYFPNRTKKDYSRFITNCNILEGILNLERGDYDFIIVTKSTKDRLCLESYFSEYLSSTGDGLQEIKNIGVINIPHETYKLRDIEIDFLKSKCPSGRIISLMDNDYTGIREAIYLRDSHNIFPIIIPKKYGAKDFSELYSLYRINQIHKFVKETLTIILENYEDNEHFGVEKLYDSLPY
;
A
#
# COMPACT_ATOMS: atom_id res chain seq x y z
N MET A 1 45.54 -33.30 11.50
CA MET A 1 45.93 -33.29 10.07
C MET A 1 45.33 -32.04 9.44
N LYS A 2 46.17 -31.00 9.22
CA LYS A 2 45.75 -29.77 8.53
C LYS A 2 45.65 -30.11 7.04
N ARG A 3 44.44 -30.28 6.52
CA ARG A 3 44.19 -30.37 5.07
C ARG A 3 44.32 -28.97 4.48
N THR A 4 45.30 -28.76 3.65
CA THR A 4 45.47 -27.57 2.82
C THR A 4 44.26 -27.49 1.89
N ILE A 5 43.38 -26.50 2.09
CA ILE A 5 42.26 -26.22 1.18
C ILE A 5 42.90 -25.74 -0.13
N GLY A 6 42.79 -26.56 -1.16
CA GLY A 6 43.28 -26.22 -2.50
C GLY A 6 42.63 -24.91 -2.96
N ASN A 7 43.44 -24.04 -3.60
CA ASN A 7 43.01 -22.78 -4.22
C ASN A 7 42.07 -23.02 -5.41
N TYR A 8 40.90 -23.55 -5.17
CA TYR A 8 39.82 -23.58 -6.20
C TYR A 8 39.32 -22.15 -6.36
N LYS A 9 39.46 -21.63 -7.55
CA LYS A 9 38.91 -20.34 -7.95
C LYS A 9 37.40 -20.42 -7.80
N THR A 10 36.83 -19.92 -6.70
CA THR A 10 35.37 -19.88 -6.46
C THR A 10 34.76 -18.95 -7.49
N THR A 11 34.12 -19.51 -8.52
CA THR A 11 33.42 -18.75 -9.55
C THR A 11 31.93 -19.08 -9.53
N LYS A 12 31.10 -18.21 -10.08
CA LYS A 12 29.66 -18.46 -10.25
C LYS A 12 29.42 -19.78 -10.98
N ASP A 13 30.15 -20.04 -12.07
CA ASP A 13 30.01 -21.25 -12.88
C ASP A 13 30.40 -22.52 -12.10
N PHE A 14 31.48 -22.42 -11.28
CA PHE A 14 31.86 -23.52 -10.40
C PHE A 14 30.72 -23.91 -9.44
N ILE A 15 30.00 -22.92 -8.87
CA ILE A 15 28.87 -23.16 -7.96
C ILE A 15 27.68 -23.74 -8.74
N LEU A 16 27.30 -23.11 -9.84
CA LEU A 16 26.09 -23.49 -10.61
C LEU A 16 26.22 -24.83 -11.33
N ASN A 17 27.45 -25.30 -11.57
CA ASN A 17 27.71 -26.66 -12.07
C ASN A 17 27.48 -27.75 -11.03
N LYS A 18 27.50 -27.41 -9.74
CA LYS A 18 27.29 -28.37 -8.63
C LYS A 18 25.92 -28.24 -7.94
N ILE A 19 25.36 -27.04 -7.95
CA ILE A 19 24.12 -26.75 -7.24
C ILE A 19 23.16 -26.03 -8.19
N SER A 20 21.92 -26.52 -8.27
CA SER A 20 20.90 -25.89 -9.13
C SER A 20 20.55 -24.47 -8.65
N GLN A 21 20.19 -23.60 -9.59
CA GLN A 21 19.74 -22.25 -9.27
C GLN A 21 18.48 -22.28 -8.36
N ILE A 22 17.58 -23.25 -8.57
CA ILE A 22 16.39 -23.46 -7.74
C ILE A 22 16.79 -23.79 -6.31
N THR A 23 17.78 -24.67 -6.10
CA THR A 23 18.27 -25.06 -4.77
C THR A 23 18.84 -23.85 -4.02
N ILE A 24 19.62 -23.01 -4.72
CA ILE A 24 20.17 -21.79 -4.09
C ILE A 24 19.02 -20.82 -3.75
N PHE A 25 18.07 -20.57 -4.66
CA PHE A 25 16.90 -19.75 -4.35
C PHE A 25 16.15 -20.30 -3.13
N SER A 26 15.83 -21.58 -3.11
CA SER A 26 15.13 -22.22 -1.99
C SER A 26 15.86 -21.98 -0.67
N ALA A 27 17.16 -22.20 -0.63
CA ALA A 27 17.98 -22.09 0.58
C ALA A 27 18.08 -20.66 1.16
N TYR A 28 17.95 -19.61 0.31
CA TYR A 28 18.03 -18.22 0.71
C TYR A 28 16.70 -17.49 0.71
N THR A 29 15.61 -18.11 0.24
CA THR A 29 14.28 -17.51 0.30
C THR A 29 13.33 -18.26 1.22
N GLY A 30 13.68 -19.48 1.62
CA GLY A 30 12.81 -20.37 2.38
C GLY A 30 11.57 -20.82 1.59
N ILE A 31 11.61 -20.73 0.25
CA ILE A 31 10.56 -21.25 -0.64
C ILE A 31 10.94 -22.67 -1.02
N ASP A 32 10.02 -23.62 -0.87
CA ASP A 32 10.29 -25.02 -1.25
C ASP A 32 10.60 -25.17 -2.73
N VAL A 33 11.52 -26.07 -3.05
CA VAL A 33 11.93 -26.38 -4.43
C VAL A 33 10.71 -26.69 -5.31
N SER A 34 9.79 -27.52 -4.84
CA SER A 34 8.57 -27.91 -5.56
C SER A 34 7.65 -26.72 -5.84
N THR A 35 7.62 -25.74 -4.93
CA THR A 35 6.87 -24.49 -5.12
C THR A 35 7.50 -23.65 -6.21
N ILE A 36 8.84 -23.51 -6.24
CA ILE A 36 9.56 -22.78 -7.29
C ILE A 36 9.33 -23.44 -8.67
N GLU A 37 9.43 -24.77 -8.74
CA GLU A 37 9.17 -25.53 -9.97
C GLU A 37 7.72 -25.36 -10.46
N THR A 38 6.76 -25.32 -9.54
CA THR A 38 5.35 -25.04 -9.87
C THR A 38 5.17 -23.63 -10.40
N CYS A 39 5.85 -22.63 -9.83
CA CYS A 39 5.83 -21.26 -10.32
C CYS A 39 6.38 -21.18 -11.75
N ILE A 40 7.48 -21.86 -12.03
CA ILE A 40 8.11 -21.88 -13.35
C ILE A 40 7.21 -22.55 -14.39
N SER A 41 6.68 -23.74 -14.06
CA SER A 41 5.92 -24.57 -15.04
C SER A 41 4.51 -24.04 -15.30
N LYS A 42 3.85 -23.47 -14.31
CA LYS A 42 2.44 -23.01 -14.37
C LYS A 42 2.29 -21.50 -14.40
N GLY A 43 3.38 -20.71 -14.33
CA GLY A 43 3.31 -19.26 -14.21
C GLY A 43 2.62 -18.75 -12.94
N LYS A 44 2.54 -19.60 -11.89
CA LYS A 44 1.85 -19.26 -10.65
C LYS A 44 2.65 -18.24 -9.85
N LEU A 45 1.97 -17.22 -9.31
CA LEU A 45 2.56 -16.28 -8.38
C LEU A 45 2.42 -16.79 -6.95
N ILE A 46 3.39 -16.44 -6.12
CA ILE A 46 3.44 -16.72 -4.68
C ILE A 46 3.67 -15.42 -3.90
N SER A 47 3.56 -15.47 -2.58
CA SER A 47 3.92 -14.33 -1.72
C SER A 47 5.41 -14.04 -1.82
N SER A 48 5.78 -12.75 -1.80
CA SER A 48 7.17 -12.32 -1.89
C SER A 48 8.00 -12.87 -0.72
N PRO A 49 9.20 -13.43 -0.96
CA PRO A 49 10.11 -13.81 0.11
C PRO A 49 10.86 -12.61 0.71
N PHE A 50 10.77 -11.42 0.09
CA PHE A 50 11.58 -10.25 0.44
C PHE A 50 10.78 -9.11 1.06
N ARG A 51 9.49 -9.32 1.33
CA ARG A 51 8.61 -8.38 2.05
C ARG A 51 7.37 -9.10 2.56
N GLU A 52 6.64 -8.47 3.47
CA GLU A 52 5.27 -8.90 3.79
C GLU A 52 4.38 -8.78 2.54
N ASP A 53 3.72 -9.87 2.15
CA ASP A 53 2.91 -9.95 0.94
C ASP A 53 1.61 -10.70 1.21
N LYS A 54 0.49 -9.96 1.21
CA LYS A 54 -0.86 -10.53 1.43
C LYS A 54 -1.49 -11.08 0.15
N HIS A 55 -0.97 -10.64 -1.01
CA HIS A 55 -1.46 -11.07 -2.32
C HIS A 55 -0.29 -11.58 -3.14
N PRO A 56 -0.35 -12.85 -3.64
CA PRO A 56 0.72 -13.44 -4.42
C PRO A 56 1.19 -12.52 -5.56
N SER A 57 2.44 -12.08 -5.50
CA SER A 57 3.01 -11.12 -6.46
C SER A 57 4.42 -11.47 -6.89
N PHE A 58 4.98 -12.58 -6.40
CA PHE A 58 6.32 -13.00 -6.74
C PHE A 58 6.29 -14.22 -7.68
N GLY A 59 7.07 -14.16 -8.76
CA GLY A 59 7.14 -15.24 -9.74
C GLY A 59 8.56 -15.56 -10.18
N PHE A 60 8.72 -16.73 -10.82
CA PHE A 60 9.99 -17.20 -11.35
C PHE A 60 9.88 -17.44 -12.86
N LYS A 61 10.94 -17.10 -13.59
CA LYS A 61 11.04 -17.38 -15.03
C LYS A 61 12.52 -17.52 -15.44
N TYR A 62 12.79 -18.42 -16.36
CA TYR A 62 14.09 -18.45 -17.04
C TYR A 62 14.19 -17.35 -18.08
N ASP A 63 15.33 -16.67 -18.10
CA ASP A 63 15.65 -15.74 -19.18
C ASP A 63 16.13 -16.51 -20.45
N ASN A 64 16.35 -15.77 -21.55
CA ASN A 64 16.80 -16.35 -22.83
C ASN A 64 18.20 -16.99 -22.76
N LYS A 65 18.93 -16.82 -21.67
CA LYS A 65 20.25 -17.41 -21.39
C LYS A 65 20.20 -18.57 -20.41
N GLY A 66 18.99 -19.07 -20.08
CA GLY A 66 18.79 -20.16 -19.13
C GLY A 66 19.07 -19.80 -17.66
N LYS A 67 19.11 -18.49 -17.34
CA LYS A 67 19.24 -18.05 -15.95
C LYS A 67 17.86 -17.91 -15.31
N LEU A 68 17.68 -18.55 -14.16
CA LEU A 68 16.46 -18.38 -13.38
C LEU A 68 16.42 -17.00 -12.73
N LYS A 69 15.37 -16.26 -12.99
CA LYS A 69 15.08 -14.95 -12.42
C LYS A 69 13.85 -14.99 -11.56
N GLY A 70 13.92 -14.41 -10.36
CA GLY A 70 12.79 -14.09 -9.53
C GLY A 70 12.39 -12.63 -9.70
N ARG A 71 11.09 -12.34 -9.65
CA ARG A 71 10.56 -10.98 -9.74
C ARG A 71 9.37 -10.80 -8.81
N ASP A 72 9.44 -9.74 -8.01
CA ASP A 72 8.31 -9.22 -7.25
C ASP A 72 7.58 -8.17 -8.10
N PHE A 73 6.34 -8.49 -8.54
CA PHE A 73 5.56 -7.60 -9.41
C PHE A 73 4.86 -6.48 -8.65
N ALA A 74 4.66 -6.63 -7.35
CA ALA A 74 4.10 -5.59 -6.48
C ALA A 74 5.18 -4.91 -5.63
N GLY A 75 6.36 -5.53 -5.50
CA GLY A 75 7.58 -4.96 -4.94
C GLY A 75 8.57 -4.60 -6.05
N TYR A 76 9.83 -4.35 -5.65
CA TYR A 76 10.86 -3.92 -6.62
C TYR A 76 12.04 -4.87 -6.66
N TRP A 77 11.92 -6.01 -5.98
CA TRP A 77 12.99 -6.98 -6.03
C TRP A 77 12.95 -7.73 -7.38
N TRP A 78 14.11 -7.79 -8.01
CA TRP A 78 14.36 -8.56 -9.22
C TRP A 78 15.81 -9.03 -9.22
N GLY A 79 16.03 -10.32 -9.51
CA GLY A 79 17.38 -10.86 -9.52
C GLY A 79 17.46 -12.34 -9.80
N ASP A 80 18.69 -12.86 -9.86
CA ASP A 80 18.94 -14.30 -9.91
C ASP A 80 19.20 -14.89 -8.51
N CYS A 81 19.59 -16.15 -8.43
CA CYS A 81 19.83 -16.83 -7.15
C CYS A 81 21.01 -16.22 -6.36
N ILE A 82 21.95 -15.57 -7.03
CA ILE A 82 23.06 -14.87 -6.36
C ILE A 82 22.56 -13.55 -5.76
N ASP A 83 21.70 -12.83 -6.48
CA ASP A 83 21.04 -11.61 -5.98
C ASP A 83 20.18 -11.95 -4.75
N ALA A 84 19.47 -13.09 -4.78
CA ALA A 84 18.68 -13.56 -3.63
C ALA A 84 19.57 -13.86 -2.41
N ALA A 85 20.68 -14.55 -2.62
CA ALA A 85 21.65 -14.81 -1.57
C ALA A 85 22.23 -13.49 -1.02
N ALA A 86 22.61 -12.55 -1.89
CA ALA A 86 23.15 -11.25 -1.49
C ALA A 86 22.15 -10.48 -0.63
N THR A 87 20.85 -10.51 -0.96
CA THR A 87 19.79 -9.85 -0.18
C THR A 87 19.74 -10.39 1.26
N VAL A 88 19.76 -11.70 1.44
CA VAL A 88 19.68 -12.33 2.76
C VAL A 88 20.99 -12.14 3.55
N ILE A 89 22.11 -12.27 2.89
CA ILE A 89 23.42 -12.04 3.52
C ILE A 89 23.58 -10.58 3.94
N SER A 90 23.07 -9.63 3.16
CA SER A 90 23.09 -8.19 3.52
C SER A 90 22.37 -7.94 4.84
N GLU A 91 21.22 -8.60 5.06
CA GLU A 91 20.51 -8.54 6.34
C GLU A 91 21.34 -9.15 7.47
N MET A 92 21.96 -10.31 7.22
CA MET A 92 22.75 -11.05 8.19
C MET A 92 23.95 -10.24 8.72
N ILE A 93 24.63 -9.50 7.84
CA ILE A 93 25.84 -8.73 8.19
C ILE A 93 25.55 -7.25 8.49
N GLY A 94 24.29 -6.81 8.39
CA GLY A 94 23.87 -5.43 8.65
C GLY A 94 24.39 -4.38 7.67
N ARG A 95 24.87 -4.79 6.48
CA ARG A 95 25.26 -3.89 5.39
C ARG A 95 24.82 -4.40 4.03
N PRO A 96 24.48 -3.50 3.08
CA PRO A 96 24.14 -3.91 1.73
C PRO A 96 25.36 -4.49 1.01
N LEU A 97 25.11 -5.53 0.19
CA LEU A 97 26.07 -6.12 -0.72
C LEU A 97 25.68 -5.77 -2.15
N ASP A 98 26.63 -5.23 -2.90
CA ASP A 98 26.47 -4.93 -4.32
C ASP A 98 27.16 -6.03 -5.14
N VAL A 99 26.35 -6.90 -5.77
CA VAL A 99 26.88 -7.99 -6.61
C VAL A 99 27.58 -7.51 -7.89
N SER A 100 27.47 -6.23 -8.26
CA SER A 100 28.29 -5.62 -9.30
C SER A 100 29.71 -5.29 -8.82
N ASN A 101 29.90 -5.15 -7.52
CA ASN A 101 31.21 -5.01 -6.89
C ASN A 101 31.90 -6.38 -6.77
N LYS A 102 33.13 -6.48 -7.20
CA LYS A 102 33.88 -7.74 -7.21
C LYS A 102 34.09 -8.35 -5.83
N GLU A 103 34.33 -7.53 -4.81
CA GLU A 103 34.59 -8.00 -3.44
C GLU A 103 33.31 -8.55 -2.80
N ASP A 104 32.21 -7.80 -2.89
CA ASP A 104 30.91 -8.22 -2.39
C ASP A 104 30.40 -9.47 -3.14
N PHE A 105 30.56 -9.50 -4.47
CA PHE A 105 30.23 -10.68 -5.25
C PHE A 105 31.00 -11.93 -4.79
N MET A 106 32.33 -11.80 -4.58
CA MET A 106 33.14 -12.89 -4.08
C MET A 106 32.76 -13.30 -2.65
N TYR A 107 32.35 -12.35 -1.82
CA TYR A 107 31.86 -12.63 -0.48
C TYR A 107 30.58 -13.48 -0.53
N VAL A 108 29.60 -13.11 -1.38
CA VAL A 108 28.37 -13.88 -1.58
C VAL A 108 28.68 -15.29 -2.09
N LEU A 109 29.56 -15.45 -3.07
CA LEU A 109 29.93 -16.77 -3.59
C LEU A 109 30.57 -17.67 -2.51
N LYS A 110 31.48 -17.13 -1.69
CA LYS A 110 32.09 -17.85 -0.56
C LYS A 110 31.05 -18.27 0.46
N HIS A 111 30.07 -17.41 0.74
CA HIS A 111 28.98 -17.70 1.67
C HIS A 111 28.09 -18.85 1.13
N ILE A 112 27.79 -18.89 -0.16
CA ILE A 112 27.05 -19.98 -0.79
C ILE A 112 27.83 -21.29 -0.67
N VAL A 113 29.14 -21.26 -0.98
CA VAL A 113 29.99 -22.45 -0.81
C VAL A 113 30.01 -22.94 0.64
N TYR A 114 30.07 -22.02 1.61
CA TYR A 114 29.99 -22.39 3.03
C TYR A 114 28.63 -22.97 3.42
N LYS A 115 27.54 -22.41 2.93
CA LYS A 115 26.17 -22.94 3.15
C LYS A 115 26.04 -24.38 2.65
N PHE A 116 26.62 -24.68 1.50
CA PHE A 116 26.50 -25.99 0.83
C PHE A 116 27.80 -26.82 0.92
N ARG A 117 28.61 -26.59 1.97
CA ARG A 117 29.90 -27.27 2.11
C ARG A 117 29.81 -28.80 2.12
N ASN A 118 28.68 -29.37 2.49
CA ASN A 118 28.40 -30.79 2.36
C ASN A 118 28.49 -31.28 0.90
N ILE A 119 28.02 -30.49 -0.05
CA ILE A 119 28.10 -30.80 -1.49
C ILE A 119 29.49 -30.59 -2.05
N PHE A 120 30.20 -29.55 -1.55
CA PHE A 120 31.53 -29.20 -2.07
C PHE A 120 32.66 -30.02 -1.44
N TYR A 121 32.54 -30.34 -0.14
CA TYR A 121 33.62 -30.92 0.64
C TYR A 121 33.24 -32.17 1.46
N GLY A 122 31.97 -32.58 1.46
CA GLY A 122 31.47 -33.67 2.27
C GLY A 122 31.45 -33.37 3.77
N GLU A 123 31.45 -32.09 4.16
CA GLU A 123 31.40 -31.67 5.55
C GLU A 123 29.97 -31.53 6.03
N GLU A 124 29.71 -31.74 7.34
CA GLU A 124 28.38 -31.54 7.91
C GLU A 124 27.93 -30.08 7.82
N THR A 125 26.63 -29.88 7.62
CA THR A 125 26.04 -28.54 7.60
C THR A 125 25.92 -27.97 9.02
N ASP A 126 26.27 -26.70 9.17
CA ASP A 126 26.15 -26.01 10.45
C ASP A 126 24.69 -25.63 10.73
N VAL A 127 24.09 -26.26 11.72
CA VAL A 127 22.70 -26.00 12.11
C VAL A 127 22.49 -24.57 12.58
N ASN A 128 23.46 -23.99 13.30
CA ASN A 128 23.34 -22.61 13.78
C ASN A 128 23.42 -21.60 12.65
N PHE A 129 24.25 -21.88 11.65
CA PHE A 129 24.32 -21.05 10.45
C PHE A 129 23.01 -21.08 9.64
N ASN A 130 22.39 -22.25 9.51
CA ASN A 130 21.10 -22.36 8.86
C ASN A 130 19.99 -21.60 9.61
N LYS A 131 19.94 -21.72 10.95
CA LYS A 131 19.02 -20.94 11.79
C LYS A 131 19.24 -19.43 11.65
N ALA A 132 20.48 -18.98 11.52
CA ALA A 132 20.78 -17.56 11.29
C ALA A 132 20.24 -17.08 9.94
N ILE A 133 20.36 -17.86 8.88
CA ILE A 133 19.75 -17.55 7.58
C ILE A 133 18.22 -17.49 7.69
N ASP A 134 17.59 -18.46 8.34
CA ASP A 134 16.13 -18.50 8.51
C ASP A 134 15.62 -17.29 9.30
N ALA A 135 16.35 -16.88 10.35
CA ALA A 135 16.05 -15.65 11.09
C ALA A 135 16.14 -14.39 10.21
N CYS A 136 17.19 -14.31 9.36
CA CYS A 136 17.32 -13.19 8.41
C CYS A 136 16.19 -13.16 7.38
N ILE A 137 15.77 -14.30 6.84
CA ILE A 137 14.63 -14.42 5.92
C ILE A 137 13.36 -13.91 6.63
N THR A 138 13.14 -14.33 7.87
CA THR A 138 11.99 -13.88 8.67
C THR A 138 12.04 -12.38 8.91
N ASN A 139 13.20 -11.80 9.26
CA ASN A 139 13.38 -10.37 9.43
C ASN A 139 13.11 -9.59 8.14
N ILE A 140 13.61 -10.06 7.00
CA ILE A 140 13.37 -9.42 5.70
C ILE A 140 11.87 -9.39 5.39
N ARG A 141 11.17 -10.53 5.59
CA ARG A 141 9.72 -10.62 5.36
C ARG A 141 8.91 -9.71 6.28
N SER A 142 9.36 -9.52 7.51
CA SER A 142 8.72 -8.61 8.49
C SER A 142 9.15 -7.15 8.34
N ASN A 143 10.17 -6.87 7.55
CA ASN A 143 10.64 -5.50 7.34
C ASN A 143 9.71 -4.75 6.40
N LYS A 144 9.19 -3.64 6.93
CA LYS A 144 8.40 -2.70 6.17
C LYS A 144 9.23 -2.07 5.06
N GLN A 145 8.66 -1.95 3.87
CA GLN A 145 9.30 -1.20 2.78
C GLN A 145 9.51 0.26 3.17
N ILE A 146 10.71 0.77 2.93
CA ILE A 146 11.02 2.18 3.10
C ILE A 146 10.77 2.87 1.77
N ILE A 147 9.82 3.81 1.75
CA ILE A 147 9.57 4.68 0.60
C ILE A 147 10.22 6.03 0.89
N LYS A 148 11.08 6.49 -0.02
CA LYS A 148 11.65 7.84 -0.01
C LYS A 148 11.13 8.59 -1.23
N ILE A 149 10.66 9.81 -1.05
CA ILE A 149 10.16 10.66 -2.13
C ILE A 149 11.03 11.92 -2.27
N VAL A 150 11.14 12.40 -3.51
CA VAL A 150 11.61 13.75 -3.86
C VAL A 150 10.42 14.46 -4.49
N THR A 151 10.04 15.59 -3.94
CA THR A 151 8.91 16.38 -4.41
C THR A 151 9.34 17.34 -5.52
N ARG A 152 8.39 17.70 -6.39
CA ARG A 152 8.50 18.79 -7.34
C ARG A 152 7.56 19.93 -6.97
N SER A 153 7.67 21.03 -7.66
CA SER A 153 6.67 22.10 -7.58
C SER A 153 5.36 21.66 -8.23
N TRP A 154 4.24 22.14 -7.69
CA TRP A 154 2.94 22.01 -8.33
C TRP A 154 2.94 22.73 -9.70
N ASN A 155 2.22 22.19 -10.65
CA ASN A 155 2.06 22.78 -11.97
C ASN A 155 0.58 22.98 -12.34
N GLN A 156 0.34 23.53 -13.53
CA GLN A 156 -1.01 23.85 -13.99
C GLN A 156 -1.87 22.60 -14.24
N ASP A 157 -1.27 21.49 -14.65
CA ASP A 157 -2.00 20.24 -14.89
C ASP A 157 -2.42 19.59 -13.57
N ASP A 158 -1.59 19.67 -12.53
CA ASP A 158 -1.98 19.27 -11.18
C ASP A 158 -3.19 20.08 -10.71
N SER A 159 -3.15 21.41 -10.87
CA SER A 159 -4.25 22.29 -10.50
C SER A 159 -5.54 21.92 -11.24
N LYS A 160 -5.48 21.71 -12.54
CA LYS A 160 -6.64 21.30 -13.35
C LYS A 160 -7.21 19.96 -12.88
N TYR A 161 -6.32 19.00 -12.56
CA TYR A 161 -6.75 17.67 -12.09
C TYR A 161 -7.49 17.76 -10.76
N TRP A 162 -6.93 18.46 -9.77
CA TRP A 162 -7.50 18.49 -8.43
C TRP A 162 -8.70 19.45 -8.31
N ASN A 163 -8.68 20.59 -9.02
CA ASN A 163 -9.81 21.52 -9.05
C ASN A 163 -11.09 20.90 -9.60
N LYS A 164 -10.98 19.87 -10.46
CA LYS A 164 -12.15 19.09 -10.93
C LYS A 164 -12.94 18.50 -9.76
N TYR A 165 -12.28 18.22 -8.64
CA TYR A 165 -12.86 17.64 -7.42
C TYR A 165 -13.00 18.67 -6.29
N GLY A 166 -12.90 19.98 -6.60
CA GLY A 166 -12.98 21.04 -5.61
C GLY A 166 -11.80 21.11 -4.63
N ILE A 167 -10.64 20.56 -5.00
CA ILE A 167 -9.48 20.47 -4.13
C ILE A 167 -8.40 21.44 -4.60
N SER A 168 -8.09 22.46 -3.80
CA SER A 168 -7.04 23.42 -4.12
C SER A 168 -5.65 22.85 -3.81
N LEU A 169 -4.61 23.35 -4.49
CA LEU A 169 -3.23 22.94 -4.24
C LEU A 169 -2.77 23.32 -2.81
N ASN A 170 -3.26 24.42 -2.28
CA ASN A 170 -2.97 24.81 -0.90
C ASN A 170 -3.59 23.82 0.10
N PHE A 171 -4.82 23.39 -0.16
CA PHE A 171 -5.48 22.35 0.64
C PHE A 171 -4.69 21.04 0.65
N LEU A 172 -4.20 20.61 -0.51
CA LEU A 172 -3.37 19.39 -0.62
C LEU A 172 -2.11 19.48 0.24
N ASN A 173 -1.41 20.62 0.24
CA ASN A 173 -0.22 20.82 1.07
C ASN A 173 -0.52 20.69 2.56
N THR A 174 -1.64 21.26 3.03
CA THR A 174 -2.05 21.18 4.44
C THR A 174 -2.56 19.78 4.84
N HIS A 175 -2.88 18.95 3.85
CA HIS A 175 -3.33 17.55 4.01
C HIS A 175 -2.25 16.54 3.63
N PHE A 176 -0.96 16.97 3.64
CA PHE A 176 0.21 16.12 3.44
C PHE A 176 0.22 15.38 2.10
N VAL A 177 -0.27 16.02 1.04
CA VAL A 177 -0.22 15.52 -0.33
C VAL A 177 0.85 16.26 -1.10
N TYR A 178 1.72 15.53 -1.79
CA TYR A 178 2.87 16.09 -2.48
C TYR A 178 2.99 15.58 -3.91
N PRO A 179 3.26 16.44 -4.90
CA PRO A 179 3.59 16.02 -6.24
C PRO A 179 5.01 15.44 -6.27
N ILE A 180 5.19 14.29 -6.92
CA ILE A 180 6.43 13.55 -6.91
C ILE A 180 7.28 13.88 -8.14
N GLU A 181 8.55 14.23 -7.94
CA GLU A 181 9.58 14.20 -8.98
C GLU A 181 10.18 12.80 -9.08
N GLU A 182 10.62 12.25 -7.93
CA GLU A 182 11.24 10.93 -7.88
C GLU A 182 10.77 10.16 -6.64
N PHE A 183 10.73 8.83 -6.73
CA PHE A 183 10.65 8.02 -5.53
C PHE A 183 11.54 6.78 -5.61
N TYR A 184 11.90 6.30 -4.42
CA TYR A 184 12.81 5.19 -4.20
C TYR A 184 12.18 4.20 -3.22
N ILE A 185 12.58 2.92 -3.33
CA ILE A 185 12.10 1.88 -2.41
C ILE A 185 13.27 1.04 -1.94
N ASN A 186 13.41 0.90 -0.61
CA ASN A 186 14.42 0.10 0.10
C ASN A 186 15.87 0.40 -0.31
N GLU A 187 16.16 1.57 -0.83
CA GLU A 187 17.49 1.89 -1.34
C GLU A 187 18.35 2.54 -0.28
N LYS A 188 19.51 1.96 -0.04
CA LYS A 188 20.49 2.41 0.97
C LYS A 188 21.74 3.04 0.36
N ILE A 189 22.24 2.55 -0.79
CA ILE A 189 23.48 3.01 -1.44
C ILE A 189 23.25 3.11 -2.95
N ASN A 190 23.65 4.25 -3.57
CA ASN A 190 23.47 4.55 -4.99
C ASN A 190 22.03 4.34 -5.46
N PRO A 191 21.09 5.14 -4.95
CA PRO A 191 19.67 4.92 -5.17
C PRO A 191 19.30 5.13 -6.63
N ILE A 192 18.72 4.12 -7.28
CA ILE A 192 18.11 4.23 -8.59
C ILE A 192 16.63 4.53 -8.37
N PRO A 193 16.11 5.69 -8.82
CA PRO A 193 14.71 6.01 -8.66
C PRO A 193 13.82 5.01 -9.42
N LYS A 194 12.76 4.56 -8.77
CA LYS A 194 11.74 3.69 -9.39
C LYS A 194 10.83 4.47 -10.32
N TYR A 195 10.81 5.77 -10.16
CA TYR A 195 10.02 6.70 -10.94
C TYR A 195 10.74 8.05 -11.04
N ILE A 196 10.65 8.69 -12.19
CA ILE A 196 11.13 10.05 -12.46
C ILE A 196 10.08 10.76 -13.32
N TYR A 197 9.46 11.83 -12.78
CA TYR A 197 8.42 12.59 -13.47
C TYR A 197 8.93 13.25 -14.75
N SER A 198 10.10 13.91 -14.69
CA SER A 198 10.69 14.58 -15.85
C SER A 198 10.93 13.65 -17.05
N LYS A 199 11.09 12.34 -16.80
CA LYS A 199 11.19 11.31 -17.85
C LYS A 199 9.83 10.78 -18.31
N ARG A 200 8.76 11.00 -17.54
CA ARG A 200 7.40 10.48 -17.79
C ARG A 200 6.32 11.51 -17.41
N PRO A 201 6.28 12.69 -18.01
CA PRO A 201 5.41 13.79 -17.56
C PRO A 201 3.90 13.47 -17.70
N LYS A 202 3.52 12.48 -18.51
CA LYS A 202 2.13 11.99 -18.63
C LYS A 202 1.74 11.01 -17.51
N ASP A 203 2.70 10.39 -16.83
CA ASP A 203 2.49 9.45 -15.73
C ASP A 203 2.65 10.16 -14.38
N VAL A 204 1.76 11.10 -14.11
CA VAL A 204 1.79 11.93 -12.90
C VAL A 204 1.67 11.06 -11.65
N ALA A 205 2.39 11.43 -10.59
CA ALA A 205 2.34 10.75 -9.29
C ALA A 205 2.20 11.73 -8.13
N TYR A 206 1.37 11.36 -7.16
CA TYR A 206 1.19 12.08 -5.90
C TYR A 206 1.49 11.17 -4.72
N ALA A 207 2.19 11.68 -3.70
CA ALA A 207 2.42 10.98 -2.45
C ALA A 207 1.47 11.50 -1.37
N TYR A 208 0.77 10.58 -0.71
CA TYR A 208 0.04 10.83 0.52
C TYR A 208 0.93 10.41 1.69
N TYR A 209 1.33 11.37 2.52
CA TYR A 209 2.05 11.07 3.76
C TYR A 209 1.03 10.72 4.85
N LEU A 210 1.22 9.58 5.47
CA LEU A 210 0.28 8.99 6.42
C LEU A 210 0.88 8.84 7.84
N GLY A 211 1.88 9.68 8.16
CA GLY A 211 2.58 9.63 9.44
C GLY A 211 3.79 8.70 9.45
N GLN A 212 4.23 8.33 10.63
CA GLN A 212 5.36 7.42 10.87
C GLN A 212 4.92 6.25 11.74
N ASP A 213 5.62 5.14 11.60
CA ASP A 213 5.45 4.01 12.51
C ASP A 213 6.31 4.16 13.78
N SER A 214 6.22 3.18 14.68
CA SER A 214 6.97 3.17 15.95
C SER A 214 8.49 3.15 15.79
N LYS A 215 9.01 2.85 14.59
CA LYS A 215 10.43 2.88 14.25
C LYS A 215 10.84 4.18 13.55
N GLY A 216 9.92 5.15 13.42
CA GLY A 216 10.15 6.41 12.70
C GLY A 216 10.16 6.26 11.17
N ILE A 217 9.73 5.13 10.63
CA ILE A 217 9.65 4.92 9.18
C ILE A 217 8.38 5.59 8.66
N SER A 218 8.55 6.51 7.70
CA SER A 218 7.44 7.22 7.08
C SER A 218 6.50 6.30 6.32
N ASN A 219 5.21 6.51 6.54
CA ASN A 219 4.11 5.85 5.85
C ASN A 219 3.73 6.66 4.62
N PHE A 220 3.76 6.04 3.45
CA PHE A 220 3.36 6.66 2.20
C PHE A 220 2.41 5.79 1.41
N LYS A 221 1.46 6.46 0.74
CA LYS A 221 0.70 5.89 -0.37
C LYS A 221 0.96 6.76 -1.60
N ILE A 222 1.49 6.17 -2.67
CA ILE A 222 1.74 6.84 -3.94
C ILE A 222 0.58 6.53 -4.87
N TYR A 223 0.01 7.56 -5.48
CA TYR A 223 -1.13 7.48 -6.38
C TYR A 223 -0.76 7.95 -7.78
N PHE A 224 -1.13 7.17 -8.78
CA PHE A 224 -0.95 7.47 -10.21
C PHE A 224 -2.33 7.63 -10.87
N PRO A 225 -2.86 8.85 -11.00
CA PRO A 225 -4.22 9.09 -11.50
C PRO A 225 -4.43 8.61 -12.94
N ASN A 226 -3.42 8.71 -13.79
CA ASN A 226 -3.50 8.44 -15.21
C ASN A 226 -3.29 6.96 -15.58
N ARG A 227 -2.92 6.10 -14.62
CA ARG A 227 -2.73 4.67 -14.86
C ARG A 227 -4.06 3.93 -14.88
N THR A 228 -4.21 3.01 -15.82
CA THR A 228 -5.35 2.10 -15.94
C THR A 228 -5.02 0.73 -15.34
N LYS A 229 -6.03 -0.15 -15.19
CA LYS A 229 -5.82 -1.54 -14.74
C LYS A 229 -4.90 -2.37 -15.64
N LYS A 230 -4.73 -1.96 -16.91
CA LYS A 230 -3.84 -2.63 -17.90
C LYS A 230 -2.39 -2.18 -17.76
N ASP A 231 -2.15 -1.07 -17.10
CA ASP A 231 -0.83 -0.52 -16.87
C ASP A 231 -0.22 -1.08 -15.58
N TYR A 232 0.79 -0.40 -15.08
CA TYR A 232 1.36 -0.65 -13.75
C TYR A 232 0.34 -0.32 -12.64
N SER A 233 0.63 -0.77 -11.42
CA SER A 233 -0.21 -0.48 -10.25
C SER A 233 -0.53 1.02 -10.12
N ARG A 234 -1.81 1.34 -9.90
CA ARG A 234 -2.27 2.73 -9.63
C ARG A 234 -1.85 3.23 -8.26
N PHE A 235 -1.58 2.33 -7.34
CA PHE A 235 -1.19 2.64 -5.97
C PHE A 235 0.04 1.83 -5.56
N ILE A 236 0.94 2.48 -4.83
CA ILE A 236 2.08 1.87 -4.15
C ILE A 236 2.03 2.35 -2.72
N THR A 237 2.08 1.44 -1.75
CA THR A 237 2.06 1.80 -0.33
C THR A 237 2.99 0.90 0.47
N ASN A 238 3.52 1.43 1.56
CA ASN A 238 4.30 0.67 2.53
C ASN A 238 3.57 0.49 3.88
N CYS A 239 2.28 0.80 3.93
CA CYS A 239 1.49 0.66 5.15
C CYS A 239 0.06 0.23 4.84
N ASN A 240 -0.61 -0.27 5.86
CA ASN A 240 -2.01 -0.67 5.81
C ASN A 240 -2.72 -0.11 7.05
N ILE A 241 -3.00 1.20 7.02
CA ILE A 241 -3.58 1.96 8.12
C ILE A 241 -4.72 2.83 7.60
N LEU A 242 -5.59 3.27 8.48
CA LEU A 242 -6.59 4.28 8.16
C LEU A 242 -5.91 5.57 7.69
N GLU A 243 -6.45 6.17 6.66
CA GLU A 243 -5.94 7.41 6.10
C GLU A 243 -6.80 8.59 6.60
N GLY A 244 -6.16 9.72 6.92
CA GLY A 244 -6.81 10.90 7.50
C GLY A 244 -6.67 11.04 9.01
N ILE A 245 -6.11 10.05 9.71
CA ILE A 245 -5.92 10.08 11.16
C ILE A 245 -5.16 11.33 11.60
N LEU A 246 -4.08 11.72 10.91
CA LEU A 246 -3.31 12.92 11.24
C LEU A 246 -4.14 14.21 11.25
N ASN A 247 -5.21 14.26 10.48
CA ASN A 247 -6.12 15.39 10.47
C ASN A 247 -7.12 15.27 11.63
N LEU A 248 -7.64 14.07 11.91
CA LEU A 248 -8.56 13.84 13.02
C LEU A 248 -7.91 14.08 14.41
N GLU A 249 -6.61 13.89 14.55
CA GLU A 249 -5.90 14.16 15.80
C GLU A 249 -5.99 15.64 16.23
N ARG A 250 -6.30 16.55 15.31
CA ARG A 250 -6.31 18.01 15.53
C ARG A 250 -7.52 18.54 16.29
N GLY A 251 -8.57 17.73 16.48
CA GLY A 251 -9.77 18.22 17.16
C GLY A 251 -10.79 17.13 17.46
N ASP A 252 -11.97 17.59 17.90
CA ASP A 252 -13.16 16.79 18.09
C ASP A 252 -14.18 17.16 17.00
N TYR A 253 -15.04 16.21 16.64
CA TYR A 253 -15.95 16.31 15.50
C TYR A 253 -17.38 15.98 15.90
N ASP A 254 -18.34 16.70 15.31
CA ASP A 254 -19.76 16.43 15.45
C ASP A 254 -20.17 15.19 14.65
N PHE A 255 -19.46 14.96 13.51
CA PHE A 255 -19.59 13.79 12.65
C PHE A 255 -18.23 13.31 12.18
N ILE A 256 -18.09 11.99 12.02
CA ILE A 256 -16.97 11.40 11.28
C ILE A 256 -17.52 10.59 10.12
N ILE A 257 -17.00 10.86 8.91
CA ILE A 257 -17.33 10.13 7.69
C ILE A 257 -16.22 9.14 7.38
N VAL A 258 -16.57 7.87 7.24
CA VAL A 258 -15.70 6.80 6.76
C VAL A 258 -15.96 6.59 5.28
N THR A 259 -14.97 6.82 4.42
CA THR A 259 -15.09 6.63 2.98
C THR A 259 -14.08 5.63 2.42
N LYS A 260 -14.12 5.35 1.12
CA LYS A 260 -13.32 4.29 0.50
C LYS A 260 -11.98 4.79 -0.02
N SER A 261 -11.90 6.01 -0.52
CA SER A 261 -10.71 6.48 -1.22
C SER A 261 -10.15 7.78 -0.65
N THR A 262 -8.81 7.94 -0.74
CA THR A 262 -8.13 9.20 -0.38
C THR A 262 -8.68 10.39 -1.17
N LYS A 263 -9.05 10.20 -2.44
CA LYS A 263 -9.60 11.27 -3.27
C LYS A 263 -10.96 11.72 -2.75
N ASP A 264 -11.85 10.79 -2.38
CA ASP A 264 -13.15 11.13 -1.81
C ASP A 264 -13.01 11.81 -0.46
N ARG A 265 -12.12 11.30 0.41
CA ARG A 265 -11.79 11.94 1.67
C ARG A 265 -11.37 13.40 1.47
N LEU A 266 -10.38 13.64 0.61
CA LEU A 266 -9.89 15.01 0.34
C LEU A 266 -10.96 15.91 -0.27
N CYS A 267 -11.83 15.36 -1.14
CA CYS A 267 -12.94 16.09 -1.73
C CYS A 267 -13.97 16.50 -0.67
N LEU A 268 -14.34 15.58 0.22
CA LEU A 268 -15.25 15.86 1.34
C LEU A 268 -14.65 16.85 2.33
N GLU A 269 -13.40 16.65 2.76
CA GLU A 269 -12.71 17.57 3.68
C GLU A 269 -12.58 18.97 3.08
N SER A 270 -12.25 19.10 1.78
CA SER A 270 -12.18 20.38 1.09
C SER A 270 -13.56 21.04 1.04
N TYR A 271 -14.60 20.29 0.68
CA TYR A 271 -15.98 20.77 0.64
C TYR A 271 -16.42 21.29 2.01
N PHE A 272 -16.25 20.52 3.08
CA PHE A 272 -16.70 20.93 4.41
C PHE A 272 -15.89 22.10 4.97
N SER A 273 -14.59 22.17 4.70
CA SER A 273 -13.77 23.29 5.14
C SER A 273 -14.19 24.64 4.49
N GLU A 274 -14.73 24.58 3.27
CA GLU A 274 -15.14 25.78 2.53
C GLU A 274 -16.61 26.16 2.75
N TYR A 275 -17.51 25.18 2.82
CA TYR A 275 -18.93 25.38 2.70
C TYR A 275 -19.76 24.98 3.92
N LEU A 276 -19.21 24.35 4.96
CA LEU A 276 -19.98 23.92 6.12
C LEU A 276 -20.69 25.10 6.79
N SER A 277 -20.02 26.23 6.93
CA SER A 277 -20.59 27.46 7.49
C SER A 277 -21.65 28.13 6.61
N SER A 278 -21.69 27.81 5.31
CA SER A 278 -22.61 28.39 4.33
C SER A 278 -23.86 27.52 4.09
N THR A 279 -23.95 26.32 4.63
CA THR A 279 -25.07 25.40 4.41
C THR A 279 -26.38 25.85 5.07
N GLY A 280 -26.38 26.95 5.87
CA GLY A 280 -27.56 27.69 6.36
C GLY A 280 -28.68 26.86 7.01
N ASP A 281 -29.57 27.53 7.70
CA ASP A 281 -30.88 27.10 8.26
C ASP A 281 -31.08 25.61 8.58
N GLY A 282 -30.93 25.22 9.84
CA GLY A 282 -31.19 23.87 10.38
C GLY A 282 -29.99 22.99 10.65
N LEU A 283 -28.79 23.33 10.12
CA LEU A 283 -27.54 22.60 10.40
C LEU A 283 -26.57 23.40 11.28
N GLN A 284 -27.04 24.42 11.97
CA GLN A 284 -26.21 25.30 12.83
C GLN A 284 -25.49 24.58 13.97
N GLU A 285 -25.94 23.36 14.31
CA GLU A 285 -25.33 22.53 15.35
C GLU A 285 -24.07 21.81 14.87
N ILE A 286 -23.91 21.61 13.56
CA ILE A 286 -22.76 20.92 12.98
C ILE A 286 -21.67 21.95 12.67
N LYS A 287 -20.58 21.90 13.44
CA LYS A 287 -19.44 22.80 13.28
C LYS A 287 -18.24 22.13 12.63
N ASN A 288 -18.02 20.86 12.95
CA ASN A 288 -16.85 20.11 12.54
C ASN A 288 -17.21 18.73 12.00
N ILE A 289 -16.79 18.44 10.78
CA ILE A 289 -16.91 17.11 10.18
C ILE A 289 -15.51 16.57 9.89
N GLY A 290 -15.19 15.42 10.49
CA GLY A 290 -13.97 14.69 10.20
C GLY A 290 -14.19 13.66 9.08
N VAL A 291 -13.18 13.43 8.26
CA VAL A 291 -13.27 12.40 7.21
C VAL A 291 -12.04 11.52 7.23
N ILE A 292 -12.26 10.21 7.18
CA ILE A 292 -11.20 9.21 7.01
C ILE A 292 -11.52 8.31 5.84
N ASN A 293 -10.53 7.58 5.35
CA ASN A 293 -10.80 6.49 4.42
C ASN A 293 -10.08 5.20 4.80
N ILE A 294 -10.72 4.07 4.46
CA ILE A 294 -10.10 2.76 4.58
C ILE A 294 -8.99 2.60 3.52
N PRO A 295 -7.89 1.88 3.84
CA PRO A 295 -6.75 1.77 2.92
C PRO A 295 -7.06 0.96 1.65
N HIS A 296 -7.99 0.00 1.71
CA HIS A 296 -8.45 -0.82 0.58
C HIS A 296 -9.81 -1.48 0.86
N GLU A 297 -10.48 -1.96 -0.18
CA GLU A 297 -11.87 -2.48 -0.16
C GLU A 297 -12.13 -3.64 0.82
N THR A 298 -11.12 -4.43 1.15
CA THR A 298 -11.26 -5.58 2.05
C THR A 298 -10.73 -5.31 3.46
N TYR A 299 -10.42 -4.04 3.75
CA TYR A 299 -9.94 -3.65 5.08
C TYR A 299 -11.06 -3.77 6.11
N LYS A 300 -10.75 -4.39 7.23
CA LYS A 300 -11.65 -4.47 8.37
C LYS A 300 -11.15 -3.57 9.49
N LEU A 301 -12.01 -2.67 9.95
CA LEU A 301 -11.70 -1.80 11.08
C LEU A 301 -11.39 -2.64 12.31
N ARG A 302 -10.31 -2.28 13.00
CA ARG A 302 -9.89 -2.90 14.24
C ARG A 302 -10.56 -2.19 15.42
N ASP A 303 -10.77 -2.87 16.53
CA ASP A 303 -11.41 -2.30 17.72
C ASP A 303 -10.70 -1.01 18.19
N ILE A 304 -9.36 -1.00 18.18
CA ILE A 304 -8.57 0.20 18.55
C ILE A 304 -8.83 1.38 17.60
N GLU A 305 -9.13 1.14 16.34
CA GLU A 305 -9.48 2.20 15.37
C GLU A 305 -10.89 2.73 15.62
N ILE A 306 -11.81 1.85 15.92
CA ILE A 306 -13.19 2.22 16.33
C ILE A 306 -13.17 3.05 17.60
N ASP A 307 -12.40 2.63 18.62
CA ASP A 307 -12.26 3.36 19.88
C ASP A 307 -11.66 4.75 19.64
N PHE A 308 -10.65 4.84 18.75
CA PHE A 308 -10.08 6.13 18.36
C PHE A 308 -11.14 7.03 17.69
N LEU A 309 -11.91 6.51 16.72
CA LEU A 309 -12.96 7.28 16.04
C LEU A 309 -14.03 7.77 17.04
N LYS A 310 -14.47 6.91 17.95
CA LYS A 310 -15.43 7.27 19.02
C LYS A 310 -14.86 8.33 19.95
N SER A 311 -13.56 8.26 20.29
CA SER A 311 -12.91 9.26 21.11
C SER A 311 -12.86 10.65 20.47
N LYS A 312 -12.86 10.70 19.12
CA LYS A 312 -12.83 11.93 18.33
C LYS A 312 -14.22 12.44 17.93
N CYS A 313 -15.25 11.65 18.13
CA CYS A 313 -16.64 11.98 17.87
C CYS A 313 -17.50 11.70 19.12
N PRO A 314 -17.51 12.58 20.13
CA PRO A 314 -18.23 12.36 21.38
C PRO A 314 -19.74 12.16 21.21
N SER A 315 -20.34 12.72 20.13
CA SER A 315 -21.72 12.50 19.75
C SER A 315 -21.99 11.05 19.30
N GLY A 316 -20.94 10.28 18.98
CA GLY A 316 -21.05 8.94 18.43
C GLY A 316 -21.46 8.89 16.95
N ARG A 317 -21.69 10.02 16.30
CA ARG A 317 -22.22 10.12 14.93
C ARG A 317 -21.19 9.76 13.87
N ILE A 318 -20.86 8.47 13.77
CA ILE A 318 -19.95 7.93 12.75
C ILE A 318 -20.77 7.35 11.61
N ILE A 319 -20.54 7.83 10.39
CA ILE A 319 -21.26 7.42 9.19
C ILE A 319 -20.31 6.85 8.15
N SER A 320 -20.80 6.00 7.27
CA SER A 320 -20.02 5.53 6.12
C SER A 320 -20.60 6.07 4.82
N LEU A 321 -19.74 6.57 3.93
CA LEU A 321 -20.07 6.98 2.56
C LEU A 321 -19.20 6.19 1.60
N MET A 322 -19.70 5.01 1.21
CA MET A 322 -19.00 4.08 0.33
C MET A 322 -19.43 4.23 -1.13
N ASP A 323 -18.70 3.62 -2.05
CA ASP A 323 -19.05 3.60 -3.47
C ASP A 323 -20.44 2.97 -3.66
N ASN A 324 -21.22 3.54 -4.57
CA ASN A 324 -22.51 2.96 -4.98
C ASN A 324 -22.29 1.83 -6.01
N ASP A 325 -21.55 0.80 -5.60
CA ASP A 325 -21.37 -0.45 -6.32
C ASP A 325 -21.52 -1.64 -5.37
N TYR A 326 -21.55 -2.85 -5.90
CA TYR A 326 -21.73 -4.07 -5.10
C TYR A 326 -20.74 -4.17 -3.93
N THR A 327 -19.46 -3.86 -4.16
CA THR A 327 -18.42 -3.94 -3.13
C THR A 327 -18.61 -2.89 -2.05
N GLY A 328 -18.87 -1.63 -2.44
CA GLY A 328 -19.06 -0.53 -1.50
C GLY A 328 -20.32 -0.71 -0.64
N ILE A 329 -21.41 -1.18 -1.23
CA ILE A 329 -22.66 -1.47 -0.48
C ILE A 329 -22.43 -2.59 0.54
N ARG A 330 -21.76 -3.68 0.15
CA ARG A 330 -21.44 -4.77 1.07
C ARG A 330 -20.53 -4.31 2.22
N GLU A 331 -19.59 -3.42 1.95
CA GLU A 331 -18.74 -2.85 3.00
C GLU A 331 -19.53 -1.92 3.92
N ALA A 332 -20.43 -1.09 3.40
CA ALA A 332 -21.31 -0.24 4.18
C ALA A 332 -22.22 -1.06 5.14
N ILE A 333 -22.75 -2.17 4.65
CA ILE A 333 -23.53 -3.12 5.47
C ILE A 333 -22.65 -3.73 6.56
N TYR A 334 -21.44 -4.17 6.23
CA TYR A 334 -20.51 -4.71 7.22
C TYR A 334 -20.17 -3.68 8.32
N LEU A 335 -19.88 -2.43 7.95
CA LEU A 335 -19.58 -1.35 8.91
C LEU A 335 -20.77 -1.08 9.84
N ARG A 336 -21.99 -1.14 9.33
CA ARG A 336 -23.21 -1.03 10.15
C ARG A 336 -23.34 -2.20 11.11
N ASP A 337 -23.29 -3.43 10.61
CA ASP A 337 -23.59 -4.63 11.40
C ASP A 337 -22.52 -4.94 12.44
N SER A 338 -21.24 -4.65 12.12
CA SER A 338 -20.11 -4.94 13.01
C SER A 338 -19.77 -3.81 13.97
N HIS A 339 -20.03 -2.55 13.59
CA HIS A 339 -19.50 -1.39 14.33
C HIS A 339 -20.57 -0.31 14.59
N ASN A 340 -21.81 -0.54 14.17
CA ASN A 340 -22.92 0.43 14.28
C ASN A 340 -22.59 1.77 13.60
N ILE A 341 -21.92 1.71 12.43
CA ILE A 341 -21.61 2.88 11.60
C ILE A 341 -22.73 3.06 10.58
N PHE A 342 -23.43 4.21 10.65
CA PHE A 342 -24.58 4.48 9.83
C PHE A 342 -24.23 4.60 8.34
N PRO A 343 -24.83 3.80 7.42
CA PRO A 343 -24.47 3.80 6.02
C PRO A 343 -25.20 4.89 5.22
N ILE A 344 -24.45 5.66 4.42
CA ILE A 344 -24.96 6.57 3.40
C ILE A 344 -24.48 6.09 2.04
N ILE A 345 -25.37 6.14 1.05
CA ILE A 345 -25.06 5.80 -0.34
C ILE A 345 -25.60 6.90 -1.25
N ILE A 346 -24.79 7.31 -2.23
CA ILE A 346 -25.23 8.29 -3.23
C ILE A 346 -26.30 7.64 -4.11
N PRO A 347 -27.54 8.20 -4.17
CA PRO A 347 -28.60 7.61 -4.97
C PRO A 347 -28.24 7.52 -6.45
N LYS A 348 -28.61 6.44 -7.11
CA LYS A 348 -28.35 6.18 -8.55
C LYS A 348 -28.82 7.30 -9.48
N LYS A 349 -29.87 8.02 -9.12
CA LYS A 349 -30.39 9.17 -9.90
C LYS A 349 -29.33 10.24 -10.18
N TYR A 350 -28.25 10.29 -9.38
CA TYR A 350 -27.13 11.21 -9.59
C TYR A 350 -26.10 10.69 -10.58
N GLY A 351 -26.14 9.43 -11.01
CA GLY A 351 -25.20 8.86 -11.95
C GLY A 351 -23.73 8.86 -11.48
N ALA A 352 -23.51 9.07 -10.20
CA ALA A 352 -22.20 9.09 -9.56
C ALA A 352 -22.06 7.90 -8.59
N LYS A 353 -20.91 7.25 -8.58
CA LYS A 353 -20.67 6.12 -7.69
C LYS A 353 -20.03 6.54 -6.35
N ASP A 354 -19.32 7.66 -6.33
CA ASP A 354 -18.61 8.20 -5.18
C ASP A 354 -18.76 9.73 -5.11
N PHE A 355 -18.36 10.34 -3.99
CA PHE A 355 -18.55 11.78 -3.77
C PHE A 355 -17.67 12.63 -4.69
N SER A 356 -16.46 12.20 -4.99
CA SER A 356 -15.61 12.92 -5.91
C SER A 356 -16.13 12.92 -7.34
N GLU A 357 -16.77 11.82 -7.77
CA GLU A 357 -17.45 11.78 -9.05
C GLU A 357 -18.69 12.68 -9.04
N LEU A 358 -19.51 12.65 -7.99
CA LEU A 358 -20.64 13.56 -7.80
C LEU A 358 -20.18 15.01 -7.92
N TYR A 359 -19.14 15.40 -7.21
CA TYR A 359 -18.58 16.74 -7.25
C TYR A 359 -18.13 17.14 -8.66
N SER A 360 -17.55 16.21 -9.41
CA SER A 360 -17.08 16.48 -10.78
C SER A 360 -18.18 16.61 -11.82
N LEU A 361 -19.38 16.10 -11.54
CA LEU A 361 -20.53 16.09 -12.47
C LEU A 361 -21.53 17.23 -12.25
N TYR A 362 -21.60 17.75 -11.02
CA TYR A 362 -22.64 18.69 -10.62
C TYR A 362 -22.10 20.05 -10.24
N ARG A 363 -22.97 21.10 -10.36
CA ARG A 363 -22.66 22.44 -9.90
C ARG A 363 -22.73 22.49 -8.37
N ILE A 364 -21.97 23.39 -7.78
CA ILE A 364 -21.85 23.50 -6.31
C ILE A 364 -23.20 23.61 -5.58
N ASN A 365 -24.17 24.35 -6.11
CA ASN A 365 -25.51 24.47 -5.50
C ASN A 365 -26.25 23.12 -5.44
N GLN A 366 -26.03 22.23 -6.40
CA GLN A 366 -26.63 20.90 -6.40
C GLN A 366 -25.95 20.00 -5.38
N ILE A 367 -24.63 20.14 -5.23
CA ILE A 367 -23.87 19.47 -4.18
C ILE A 367 -24.35 19.93 -2.79
N HIS A 368 -24.50 21.25 -2.59
CA HIS A 368 -25.04 21.80 -1.32
C HIS A 368 -26.41 21.20 -1.00
N LYS A 369 -27.31 21.14 -1.99
CA LYS A 369 -28.63 20.55 -1.80
C LYS A 369 -28.54 19.10 -1.37
N PHE A 370 -27.74 18.29 -2.07
CA PHE A 370 -27.53 16.88 -1.74
C PHE A 370 -26.97 16.70 -0.32
N VAL A 371 -25.92 17.46 0.04
CA VAL A 371 -25.30 17.37 1.36
C VAL A 371 -26.27 17.80 2.46
N LYS A 372 -27.01 18.89 2.25
CA LYS A 372 -28.02 19.38 3.21
C LYS A 372 -29.10 18.33 3.45
N GLU A 373 -29.71 17.81 2.38
CA GLU A 373 -30.73 16.75 2.48
C GLU A 373 -30.20 15.52 3.21
N THR A 374 -28.94 15.11 2.91
CA THR A 374 -28.31 13.94 3.53
C THR A 374 -28.05 14.18 5.03
N LEU A 375 -27.48 15.31 5.42
CA LEU A 375 -27.22 15.63 6.82
C LEU A 375 -28.53 15.77 7.63
N THR A 376 -29.58 16.35 7.05
CA THR A 376 -30.90 16.42 7.70
C THR A 376 -31.45 15.02 7.97
N ILE A 377 -31.41 14.12 6.98
CA ILE A 377 -31.84 12.72 7.16
C ILE A 377 -31.04 12.03 8.27
N ILE A 378 -29.73 12.28 8.33
CA ILE A 378 -28.88 11.69 9.38
C ILE A 378 -29.30 12.21 10.75
N LEU A 379 -29.49 13.53 10.91
CA LEU A 379 -29.87 14.11 12.20
C LEU A 379 -31.22 13.60 12.68
N GLU A 380 -32.22 13.52 11.80
CA GLU A 380 -33.56 13.06 12.12
C GLU A 380 -33.64 11.57 12.50
N ASN A 381 -32.75 10.74 11.95
CA ASN A 381 -32.83 9.29 12.08
C ASN A 381 -31.71 8.67 12.91
N TYR A 382 -30.71 9.46 13.33
CA TYR A 382 -29.57 8.92 14.08
C TYR A 382 -29.98 8.50 15.51
N GLU A 383 -30.98 9.13 16.10
CA GLU A 383 -31.50 8.80 17.42
C GLU A 383 -32.41 7.57 17.43
N ASP A 384 -33.03 7.25 16.26
CA ASP A 384 -33.94 6.11 16.08
C ASP A 384 -33.26 4.83 15.58
N ASN A 385 -32.06 4.56 16.00
CA ASN A 385 -31.09 3.59 15.47
C ASN A 385 -31.55 2.12 15.33
N GLU A 386 -32.77 1.77 15.77
CA GLU A 386 -33.29 0.39 15.65
C GLU A 386 -33.99 0.10 14.30
N HIS A 387 -34.32 1.11 13.51
CA HIS A 387 -35.26 0.91 12.37
C HIS A 387 -34.94 1.56 11.04
N PHE A 388 -33.73 2.11 10.80
CA PHE A 388 -33.38 2.55 9.45
C PHE A 388 -33.16 1.33 8.57
N GLY A 389 -34.29 0.89 8.00
CA GLY A 389 -34.39 -0.38 7.31
C GLY A 389 -33.41 -0.47 6.13
N VAL A 390 -32.65 -1.53 6.19
CA VAL A 390 -31.95 -2.13 5.06
C VAL A 390 -32.79 -2.18 3.80
N GLU A 391 -34.11 -2.26 3.93
CA GLU A 391 -35.11 -2.30 2.84
C GLU A 391 -35.01 -1.09 1.89
N LYS A 392 -34.83 0.14 2.40
CA LYS A 392 -34.64 1.32 1.53
C LYS A 392 -33.28 1.38 0.85
N LEU A 393 -32.27 0.74 1.44
CA LEU A 393 -30.97 0.55 0.81
C LEU A 393 -31.05 -0.52 -0.29
N TYR A 394 -31.80 -1.59 -0.07
CA TYR A 394 -32.00 -2.67 -1.06
C TYR A 394 -32.79 -2.21 -2.29
N ASP A 395 -33.78 -1.33 -2.13
CA ASP A 395 -34.49 -0.74 -3.27
C ASP A 395 -33.61 0.13 -4.18
N SER A 396 -32.42 0.52 -3.71
CA SER A 396 -31.41 1.24 -4.49
C SER A 396 -30.37 0.32 -5.15
N LEU A 397 -30.39 -1.01 -4.88
CA LEU A 397 -29.44 -1.96 -5.46
C LEU A 397 -29.75 -2.24 -6.93
N PRO A 398 -28.73 -2.35 -7.78
CA PRO A 398 -28.89 -2.94 -9.11
C PRO A 398 -29.03 -4.46 -8.95
N TYR A 399 -30.10 -5.01 -9.46
CA TYR A 399 -30.16 -6.44 -9.81
C TYR A 399 -29.22 -6.71 -10.99
#